data_d5515809a8f2ca46a5acc47d10c6a27f
#
_entry.id   d5515809a8f2ca46a5acc47d10c6a27f
#
_cell.length_a   1.000
_cell.length_b   1.000
_cell.length_c   1.000
_cell.angle_alpha   90.00
_cell.angle_beta   90.00
_cell.angle_gamma   90.00
#
_symmetry.space_group_name_H-M   'P 1'
#
loop_
_entity.id
_entity.type
_entity.pdbx_description
1 polymer ?
#
loop_
_entity_poly.entity_id
_entity_poly.type
_entity_poly.pdbx_seq_one_letter_code
_entity_poly.pdbx_strand_id
1 'polypeptide(L)'
;MEDQKVSDIQIFVCNTPGKDSQQVAQSIYHPIYGGAALTQQTMNPEFARDDAGENISDKNRSYCEMTVQYWAWKNVQADYYGFCHYRRYFGFSASKAQEDVYGNVIAEYISEKNIAKYGLDEATARKVIEGADIVVTDRVDVTKMPEFY
;
A
#
# COMPACT_ATOMS: atom_id res chain seq x y z
N MET A 1 27.70 -8.55 -20.76
CA MET A 1 27.04 -8.12 -19.50
C MET A 1 25.57 -8.40 -19.73
N GLU A 2 24.99 -9.36 -19.01
CA GLU A 2 23.55 -9.53 -19.01
C GLU A 2 22.95 -8.26 -18.39
N ASP A 3 22.10 -7.57 -19.13
CA ASP A 3 21.28 -6.50 -18.58
C ASP A 3 20.43 -7.15 -17.48
N GLN A 4 20.75 -6.88 -16.22
CA GLN A 4 19.92 -7.32 -15.09
C GLN A 4 18.58 -6.64 -15.27
N LYS A 5 17.58 -7.41 -15.70
CA LYS A 5 16.20 -6.93 -15.79
C LYS A 5 15.78 -6.44 -14.41
N VAL A 6 15.49 -5.15 -14.29
CA VAL A 6 14.95 -4.57 -13.05
C VAL A 6 13.56 -5.14 -12.85
N SER A 7 13.28 -5.71 -11.68
CA SER A 7 11.97 -6.26 -11.35
C SER A 7 10.89 -5.18 -11.36
N ASP A 8 9.73 -5.49 -11.92
CA ASP A 8 8.55 -4.61 -11.86
C ASP A 8 7.85 -4.80 -10.52
N ILE A 9 7.95 -3.78 -9.65
CA ILE A 9 7.31 -3.75 -8.33
C ILE A 9 6.18 -2.74 -8.36
N GLN A 10 4.97 -3.15 -8.04
CA GLN A 10 3.81 -2.29 -7.98
C GLN A 10 3.11 -2.40 -6.63
N ILE A 11 3.17 -1.33 -5.85
CA ILE A 11 2.50 -1.22 -4.54
C ILE A 11 1.27 -0.33 -4.68
N PHE A 12 0.10 -0.94 -4.64
CA PHE A 12 -1.17 -0.24 -4.75
C PHE A 12 -1.55 0.39 -3.42
N VAL A 13 -1.67 1.71 -3.42
CA VAL A 13 -2.07 2.50 -2.25
C VAL A 13 -3.57 2.75 -2.33
N CYS A 14 -4.34 1.98 -1.56
CA CYS A 14 -5.80 2.08 -1.56
C CYS A 14 -6.26 3.38 -0.92
N ASN A 15 -6.92 4.22 -1.69
CA ASN A 15 -7.51 5.49 -1.29
C ASN A 15 -9.04 5.39 -1.25
N THR A 16 -9.64 6.20 -0.39
CA THR A 16 -11.10 6.32 -0.30
C THR A 16 -11.54 7.54 -1.13
N PRO A 17 -12.49 7.38 -2.08
CA PRO A 17 -13.04 8.52 -2.80
C PRO A 17 -13.53 9.64 -1.88
N GLY A 18 -13.26 10.90 -2.25
CA GLY A 18 -13.64 12.08 -1.47
C GLY A 18 -12.79 12.34 -0.23
N LYS A 19 -11.70 11.60 -0.05
CA LYS A 19 -10.73 11.87 1.01
C LYS A 19 -9.40 12.29 0.40
N ASP A 20 -8.94 13.47 0.80
CA ASP A 20 -7.57 13.90 0.47
C ASP A 20 -6.58 13.16 1.37
N SER A 21 -5.50 12.73 0.77
CA SER A 21 -4.42 12.06 1.48
C SER A 21 -3.06 12.37 0.85
N GLN A 22 -2.05 12.51 1.69
CA GLN A 22 -0.67 12.56 1.23
C GLN A 22 -0.29 11.20 0.63
N GLN A 23 0.53 11.22 -0.42
CA GLN A 23 1.02 10.03 -1.08
C GLN A 23 2.55 9.97 -0.98
N VAL A 24 3.10 8.76 -0.92
CA VAL A 24 4.55 8.54 -1.09
C VAL A 24 4.88 8.70 -2.57
N ALA A 25 5.57 9.77 -2.92
CA ALA A 25 5.93 10.09 -4.31
C ALA A 25 7.16 9.31 -4.77
N GLN A 26 7.04 8.00 -4.90
CA GLN A 26 8.06 7.09 -5.44
C GLN A 26 7.42 6.21 -6.51
N SER A 27 8.18 5.82 -7.52
CA SER A 27 7.66 5.18 -8.74
C SER A 27 6.94 3.84 -8.49
N ILE A 28 7.28 3.12 -7.43
CA ILE A 28 6.67 1.83 -7.08
C ILE A 28 5.31 1.95 -6.37
N TYR A 29 4.90 3.16 -5.93
CA TYR A 29 3.62 3.37 -5.25
C TYR A 29 2.58 3.93 -6.22
N HIS A 30 1.48 3.20 -6.36
CA HIS A 30 0.41 3.50 -7.31
C HIS A 30 -0.89 3.81 -6.56
N PRO A 31 -1.26 5.08 -6.41
CA PRO A 31 -2.53 5.44 -5.80
C PRO A 31 -3.71 4.92 -6.61
N ILE A 32 -4.67 4.29 -5.91
CA ILE A 32 -5.87 3.74 -6.52
C ILE A 32 -7.08 3.94 -5.61
N TYR A 33 -8.23 4.27 -6.16
CA TYR A 33 -9.48 4.35 -5.42
C TYR A 33 -10.15 2.99 -5.34
N GLY A 34 -10.44 2.53 -4.10
CA GLY A 34 -11.27 1.36 -3.85
C GLY A 34 -12.74 1.73 -3.75
N GLY A 35 -13.63 0.91 -4.33
CA GLY A 35 -15.07 1.17 -4.37
C GLY A 35 -15.47 2.34 -5.26
N ALA A 36 -14.70 2.64 -6.28
CA ALA A 36 -14.94 3.76 -7.19
C ALA A 36 -16.32 3.70 -7.88
N ALA A 37 -16.84 2.49 -8.11
CA ALA A 37 -18.17 2.28 -8.69
C ALA A 37 -19.32 2.73 -7.76
N LEU A 38 -19.08 2.90 -6.47
CA LEU A 38 -20.14 3.19 -5.47
C LEU A 38 -20.29 4.66 -5.14
N THR A 39 -19.57 5.55 -5.80
CA THR A 39 -19.54 6.96 -5.44
C THR A 39 -19.70 7.90 -6.63
N GLN A 40 -20.26 9.08 -6.36
CA GLN A 40 -20.30 10.24 -7.26
C GLN A 40 -19.34 11.35 -6.81
N GLN A 41 -18.51 11.09 -5.80
CA GLN A 41 -17.57 12.09 -5.29
C GLN A 41 -16.45 12.35 -6.30
N THR A 42 -15.94 13.58 -6.28
CA THR A 42 -14.78 13.95 -7.09
C THR A 42 -13.57 13.12 -6.70
N MET A 43 -12.89 12.59 -7.69
CA MET A 43 -11.68 11.79 -7.55
C MET A 43 -10.53 12.48 -8.27
N ASN A 44 -9.31 12.33 -7.75
CA ASN A 44 -8.12 12.79 -8.45
C ASN A 44 -7.96 11.99 -9.76
N PRO A 45 -7.92 12.64 -10.93
CA PRO A 45 -7.83 11.96 -12.23
C PRO A 45 -6.48 11.24 -12.44
N GLU A 46 -5.46 11.55 -11.64
CA GLU A 46 -4.14 10.90 -11.70
C GLU A 46 -4.11 9.54 -10.98
N PHE A 47 -5.11 9.26 -10.14
CA PHE A 47 -5.19 7.98 -9.43
C PHE A 47 -5.95 6.95 -10.27
N ALA A 48 -5.48 5.71 -10.22
CA ALA A 48 -6.22 4.59 -10.79
C ALA A 48 -7.57 4.38 -10.07
N ARG A 49 -8.45 3.61 -10.70
CA ARG A 49 -9.78 3.29 -10.16
C ARG A 49 -10.02 1.80 -10.26
N ASP A 50 -10.52 1.21 -9.21
CA ASP A 50 -10.80 -0.22 -9.14
C ASP A 50 -12.08 -0.64 -9.90
N ASP A 51 -12.80 0.31 -10.52
CA ASP A 51 -13.98 0.07 -11.36
C ASP A 51 -13.67 0.02 -12.88
N ALA A 52 -12.39 0.12 -13.26
CA ALA A 52 -11.96 -0.01 -14.65
C ALA A 52 -11.63 -1.48 -14.99
N GLY A 53 -11.89 -1.92 -16.21
CA GLY A 53 -11.61 -3.29 -16.65
C GLY A 53 -12.39 -4.36 -15.87
N GLU A 54 -11.80 -5.56 -15.69
CA GLU A 54 -12.43 -6.62 -14.91
C GLU A 54 -12.33 -6.30 -13.42
N ASN A 55 -13.47 -6.17 -12.74
CA ASN A 55 -13.50 -5.66 -11.36
C ASN A 55 -14.69 -6.19 -10.55
N ILE A 56 -14.63 -5.95 -9.24
CA ILE A 56 -15.69 -6.17 -8.25
C ILE A 56 -15.89 -4.91 -7.38
N SER A 57 -15.66 -3.72 -7.94
CA SER A 57 -15.71 -2.44 -7.23
C SER A 57 -17.06 -2.18 -6.55
N ASP A 58 -18.17 -2.62 -7.17
CA ASP A 58 -19.52 -2.56 -6.63
C ASP A 58 -19.70 -3.35 -5.31
N LYS A 59 -18.81 -4.31 -5.03
CA LYS A 59 -18.81 -5.13 -3.81
C LYS A 59 -17.92 -4.56 -2.69
N ASN A 60 -17.37 -3.38 -2.85
CA ASN A 60 -16.42 -2.80 -1.90
C ASN A 60 -16.99 -2.67 -0.47
N ARG A 61 -18.31 -2.50 -0.29
CA ARG A 61 -18.94 -2.47 1.04
C ARG A 61 -18.72 -3.76 1.85
N SER A 62 -18.50 -4.90 1.17
CA SER A 62 -18.27 -6.19 1.81
C SER A 62 -16.81 -6.62 1.78
N TYR A 63 -16.08 -6.21 0.74
CA TYR A 63 -14.70 -6.68 0.52
C TYR A 63 -13.64 -5.61 0.81
N CYS A 64 -14.03 -4.35 1.07
CA CYS A 64 -13.10 -3.26 1.38
C CYS A 64 -11.94 -3.19 0.37
N GLU A 65 -10.71 -3.07 0.85
CA GLU A 65 -9.49 -2.97 0.03
C GLU A 65 -9.23 -4.20 -0.86
N MET A 66 -9.90 -5.32 -0.61
CA MET A 66 -9.78 -6.52 -1.46
C MET A 66 -10.30 -6.29 -2.88
N THR A 67 -11.16 -5.30 -3.10
CA THR A 67 -11.59 -4.94 -4.46
C THR A 67 -10.43 -4.39 -5.30
N VAL A 68 -9.50 -3.68 -4.68
CA VAL A 68 -8.24 -3.22 -5.30
C VAL A 68 -7.32 -4.40 -5.59
N GLN A 69 -7.20 -5.37 -4.66
CA GLN A 69 -6.39 -6.57 -4.87
C GLN A 69 -6.91 -7.39 -6.05
N TYR A 70 -8.24 -7.59 -6.13
CA TYR A 70 -8.88 -8.27 -7.24
C TYR A 70 -8.62 -7.54 -8.56
N TRP A 71 -8.79 -6.21 -8.57
CA TRP A 71 -8.56 -5.39 -9.74
C TRP A 71 -7.11 -5.51 -10.23
N ALA A 72 -6.13 -5.39 -9.34
CA ALA A 72 -4.72 -5.52 -9.69
C ALA A 72 -4.41 -6.90 -10.28
N TRP A 73 -4.91 -7.98 -9.64
CA TRP A 73 -4.75 -9.35 -10.14
C TRP A 73 -5.29 -9.52 -11.55
N LYS A 74 -6.40 -8.87 -11.89
CA LYS A 74 -7.07 -9.04 -13.20
C LYS A 74 -6.53 -8.15 -14.30
N ASN A 75 -6.00 -6.97 -13.95
CA ASN A 75 -5.71 -5.93 -14.94
C ASN A 75 -4.23 -5.54 -15.02
N VAL A 76 -3.39 -5.99 -14.11
CA VAL A 76 -1.98 -5.60 -14.04
C VAL A 76 -1.08 -6.81 -14.15
N GLN A 77 0.07 -6.62 -14.80
CA GLN A 77 1.18 -7.58 -14.83
C GLN A 77 2.36 -6.94 -14.10
N ALA A 78 2.88 -7.59 -13.06
CA ALA A 78 4.05 -7.15 -12.33
C ALA A 78 4.84 -8.37 -11.82
N ASP A 79 6.11 -8.20 -11.50
CA ASP A 79 6.93 -9.25 -10.87
C ASP A 79 6.58 -9.35 -9.36
N TYR A 80 6.27 -8.20 -8.72
CA TYR A 80 5.84 -8.13 -7.31
C TYR A 80 4.62 -7.23 -7.15
N TYR A 81 3.65 -7.69 -6.39
CA TYR A 81 2.45 -6.93 -6.02
C TYR A 81 2.49 -6.59 -4.54
N GLY A 82 2.28 -5.31 -4.21
CA GLY A 82 2.10 -4.84 -2.84
C GLY A 82 0.76 -4.14 -2.67
N PHE A 83 0.22 -4.18 -1.45
CA PHE A 83 -1.04 -3.53 -1.12
C PHE A 83 -0.92 -2.83 0.22
N CYS A 84 -1.28 -1.56 0.27
CA CYS A 84 -1.33 -0.79 1.49
C CYS A 84 -2.50 0.20 1.46
N HIS A 85 -2.78 0.80 2.60
CA HIS A 85 -3.82 1.81 2.73
C HIS A 85 -3.17 3.20 2.77
N TYR A 86 -3.82 4.24 2.27
CA TYR A 86 -3.28 5.61 2.23
C TYR A 86 -2.81 6.17 3.59
N ARG A 87 -3.23 5.56 4.69
CA ARG A 87 -2.78 5.90 6.06
C ARG A 87 -1.87 4.86 6.69
N ARG A 88 -1.52 3.79 5.99
CA ARG A 88 -0.72 2.68 6.54
C ARG A 88 0.18 2.12 5.47
N TYR A 89 1.45 2.39 5.60
CA TYR A 89 2.51 1.91 4.72
C TYR A 89 3.37 0.90 5.45
N PHE A 90 4.00 -0.02 4.71
CA PHE A 90 5.06 -0.85 5.26
C PHE A 90 6.32 0.00 5.45
N GLY A 91 6.96 -0.10 6.61
CA GLY A 91 8.30 0.43 6.81
C GLY A 91 9.34 -0.61 6.44
N PHE A 92 10.16 -0.32 5.43
CA PHE A 92 11.22 -1.23 4.97
C PHE A 92 12.57 -0.94 5.61
N SER A 93 12.66 0.02 6.52
CA SER A 93 13.90 0.34 7.24
C SER A 93 14.31 -0.80 8.17
N ALA A 94 15.61 -1.15 8.14
CA ALA A 94 16.17 -2.10 9.10
C ALA A 94 16.22 -1.54 10.55
N SER A 95 16.09 -0.23 10.73
CA SER A 95 16.08 0.42 12.04
C SER A 95 14.72 0.25 12.68
N LYS A 96 14.68 -0.38 13.86
CA LYS A 96 13.44 -0.47 14.64
C LYS A 96 13.03 0.90 15.14
N ALA A 97 11.78 1.28 14.89
CA ALA A 97 11.14 2.44 15.48
C ALA A 97 10.31 2.04 16.70
N GLN A 98 9.90 3.01 17.49
CA GLN A 98 8.98 2.75 18.59
C GLN A 98 7.59 2.46 18.02
N GLU A 99 7.06 1.31 18.35
CA GLU A 99 5.75 0.84 17.92
C GLU A 99 4.73 0.97 19.06
N ASP A 100 3.47 1.16 18.69
CA ASP A 100 2.35 1.03 19.62
C ASP A 100 1.99 -0.45 19.87
N VAL A 101 0.94 -0.70 20.66
CA VAL A 101 0.50 -2.07 21.00
C VAL A 101 -0.02 -2.85 19.78
N TYR A 102 -0.31 -2.18 18.70
CA TYR A 102 -0.77 -2.76 17.43
C TYR A 102 0.36 -2.95 16.41
N GLY A 103 1.61 -2.66 16.80
CA GLY A 103 2.76 -2.74 15.91
C GLY A 103 2.84 -1.58 14.90
N ASN A 104 2.14 -0.45 15.16
CA ASN A 104 2.19 0.71 14.29
C ASN A 104 3.26 1.70 14.76
N VAL A 105 3.95 2.28 13.79
CA VAL A 105 4.78 3.46 13.98
C VAL A 105 4.00 4.68 13.52
N ILE A 106 3.72 5.60 14.42
CA ILE A 106 2.92 6.79 14.13
C ILE A 106 3.82 7.90 13.57
N ALA A 107 3.50 8.38 12.38
CA ALA A 107 4.06 9.58 11.78
C ALA A 107 2.94 10.56 11.45
N GLU A 108 3.14 11.84 11.77
CA GLU A 108 2.10 12.86 11.61
C GLU A 108 1.78 13.14 10.13
N TYR A 109 2.82 13.07 9.28
CA TYR A 109 2.69 13.30 7.84
C TYR A 109 3.80 12.61 7.05
N ILE A 110 3.58 12.47 5.73
CA ILE A 110 4.58 11.98 4.79
C ILE A 110 5.50 13.15 4.42
N SER A 111 6.79 13.01 4.74
CA SER A 111 7.85 13.96 4.40
C SER A 111 9.07 13.20 3.90
N GLU A 112 9.97 13.85 3.18
CA GLU A 112 11.23 13.24 2.75
C GLU A 112 12.01 12.62 3.91
N LYS A 113 12.03 13.31 5.06
CA LYS A 113 12.66 12.80 6.29
C LYS A 113 12.00 11.50 6.77
N ASN A 114 10.68 11.41 6.75
CA ASN A 114 9.95 10.22 7.19
C ASN A 114 10.04 9.10 6.14
N ILE A 115 10.05 9.43 4.86
CA ILE A 115 10.30 8.46 3.78
C ILE A 115 11.66 7.80 3.99
N ALA A 116 12.72 8.57 4.17
CA ALA A 116 14.07 8.04 4.41
C ALA A 116 14.17 7.28 5.75
N LYS A 117 13.58 7.83 6.82
CA LYS A 117 13.64 7.21 8.16
C LYS A 117 12.99 5.83 8.21
N TYR A 118 11.86 5.67 7.54
CA TYR A 118 11.08 4.43 7.57
C TYR A 118 11.29 3.54 6.34
N GLY A 119 12.21 3.94 5.44
CA GLY A 119 12.58 3.15 4.27
C GLY A 119 11.45 3.04 3.24
N LEU A 120 10.66 4.11 3.08
CA LEU A 120 9.60 4.17 2.07
C LEU A 120 10.13 4.57 0.70
N ASP A 121 11.41 4.94 0.60
CA ASP A 121 12.06 5.19 -0.67
C ASP A 121 12.19 3.89 -1.49
N GLU A 122 12.14 4.03 -2.81
CA GLU A 122 12.13 2.89 -3.72
C GLU A 122 13.36 1.98 -3.54
N ALA A 123 14.55 2.55 -3.35
CA ALA A 123 15.78 1.76 -3.25
C ALA A 123 15.77 0.84 -2.02
N THR A 124 15.32 1.37 -0.87
CA THR A 124 15.20 0.59 0.37
C THR A 124 14.10 -0.45 0.27
N ALA A 125 12.93 -0.07 -0.23
CA ALA A 125 11.79 -0.99 -0.40
C ALA A 125 12.14 -2.13 -1.37
N ARG A 126 12.73 -1.81 -2.52
CA ARG A 126 13.14 -2.78 -3.54
C ARG A 126 14.10 -3.83 -2.98
N LYS A 127 15.12 -3.40 -2.23
CA LYS A 127 16.10 -4.31 -1.62
C LYS A 127 15.45 -5.35 -0.70
N VAL A 128 14.41 -4.97 0.03
CA VAL A 128 13.69 -5.89 0.94
C VAL A 128 12.76 -6.80 0.14
N ILE A 129 12.00 -6.25 -0.81
CA ILE A 129 11.01 -6.98 -1.60
C ILE A 129 11.69 -8.03 -2.48
N GLU A 130 12.75 -7.67 -3.19
CA GLU A 130 13.48 -8.60 -4.09
C GLU A 130 14.24 -9.69 -3.32
N GLY A 131 14.45 -9.51 -2.02
CA GLY A 131 15.09 -10.47 -1.14
C GLY A 131 14.15 -11.49 -0.49
N ALA A 132 12.85 -11.45 -0.78
CA ALA A 132 11.84 -12.28 -0.13
C ALA A 132 10.73 -12.73 -1.09
N ASP A 133 10.15 -13.90 -0.84
CA ASP A 133 8.97 -14.38 -1.58
C ASP A 133 7.69 -13.64 -1.14
N ILE A 134 7.62 -13.23 0.14
CA ILE A 134 6.52 -12.48 0.72
C ILE A 134 7.02 -11.55 1.83
N VAL A 135 6.50 -10.34 1.86
CA VAL A 135 6.74 -9.37 2.93
C VAL A 135 5.44 -9.12 3.67
N VAL A 136 5.47 -9.33 4.98
CA VAL A 136 4.34 -9.10 5.89
C VAL A 136 4.79 -8.25 7.08
N THR A 137 3.85 -7.74 7.87
CA THR A 137 4.14 -7.03 9.12
C THR A 137 4.76 -7.97 10.15
N ASP A 138 5.51 -7.41 11.09
CA ASP A 138 6.01 -8.14 12.26
C ASP A 138 4.84 -8.72 13.08
N ARG A 139 5.15 -9.76 13.84
CA ARG A 139 4.16 -10.40 14.73
C ARG A 139 3.74 -9.43 15.82
N VAL A 140 2.43 -9.34 16.03
CA VAL A 140 1.85 -8.57 17.13
C VAL A 140 1.24 -9.53 18.15
N ASP A 141 1.50 -9.27 19.43
CA ASP A 141 0.93 -10.04 20.54
C ASP A 141 -0.51 -9.55 20.79
N VAL A 142 -1.48 -10.25 20.21
CA VAL A 142 -2.90 -9.89 20.34
C VAL A 142 -3.41 -9.93 21.79
N THR A 143 -2.72 -10.63 22.70
CA THR A 143 -3.11 -10.66 24.11
C THR A 143 -2.85 -9.35 24.83
N LYS A 144 -2.10 -8.43 24.21
CA LYS A 144 -1.84 -7.08 24.71
C LYS A 144 -2.76 -6.01 24.12
N MET A 145 -3.67 -6.40 23.22
CA MET A 145 -4.60 -5.48 22.60
C MET A 145 -5.88 -5.36 23.44
N PRO A 146 -6.29 -4.15 23.87
CA PRO A 146 -7.42 -3.96 24.78
C PRO A 146 -8.76 -4.50 24.23
N GLU A 147 -8.93 -4.50 22.91
CA GLU A 147 -10.19 -4.89 22.26
C GLU A 147 -10.43 -6.42 22.24
N PHE A 148 -9.47 -7.23 22.66
CA PHE A 148 -9.56 -8.69 22.69
C PHE A 148 -9.84 -9.26 24.10
N TYR A 149 -10.24 -8.40 25.05
CA TYR A 149 -10.64 -8.80 26.40
C TYR A 149 -12.03 -8.31 26.77
#